data_2f948285fd6228573c75834798afd997
#
_entry.id   2f948285fd6228573c75834798afd997
#
_cell.length_a   1.000
_cell.length_b   1.000
_cell.length_c   1.000
_cell.angle_alpha   90.00
_cell.angle_beta   90.00
_cell.angle_gamma   90.00
#
_symmetry.space_group_name_H-M   'P 1'
#
loop_
_entity.id
_entity.type
_entity.pdbx_description
1 polymer ?
#
loop_
_entity_poly.entity_id
_entity_poly.type
_entity_poly.pdbx_seq_one_letter_code
_entity_poly.pdbx_strand_id
1 'polypeptide(L)'
;MKTVFMGTPDFAVPPLKALVEAGYEVAAVVTQPDKPKGRGKTLMPTPVKEEALMHEIPVYQPKRVRNNEEFLETLKEINPDIIIVAAFGQIIPKEILELPKFGCINIHASLLPKYRGAAPIQQAVIDGEKESGVTIMQMGEGLD
;
A
#
# COMPACT_ATOMS: atom_id res chain seq x y z
N MET A 1 -9.72 5.60 11.28
CA MET A 1 -9.94 4.49 10.34
C MET A 1 -8.68 3.65 10.26
N LYS A 2 -8.81 2.37 10.54
CA LYS A 2 -7.65 1.47 10.53
C LYS A 2 -7.30 1.09 9.10
N THR A 3 -6.08 1.40 8.69
CA THR A 3 -5.63 1.24 7.31
C THR A 3 -4.48 0.24 7.20
N VAL A 4 -4.50 -0.58 6.17
CA VAL A 4 -3.36 -1.40 5.78
C VAL A 4 -2.88 -0.87 4.44
N PHE A 5 -1.58 -0.66 4.31
CA PHE A 5 -0.98 -0.15 3.08
C PHE A 5 -0.19 -1.26 2.40
N MET A 6 -0.42 -1.46 1.11
CA MET A 6 0.28 -2.46 0.32
C MET A 6 0.99 -1.78 -0.85
N GLY A 7 2.31 -1.82 -0.87
CA GLY A 7 3.10 -1.19 -1.91
C GLY A 7 4.55 -1.63 -1.87
N THR A 8 5.31 -1.32 -2.90
CA THR A 8 6.68 -1.82 -3.03
C THR A 8 7.69 -0.77 -3.50
N PRO A 9 7.57 -0.16 -4.70
CA PRO A 9 8.63 0.69 -5.25
C PRO A 9 8.65 2.10 -4.69
N ASP A 10 9.65 2.87 -5.11
CA ASP A 10 9.84 4.24 -4.67
C ASP A 10 8.59 5.10 -4.82
N PHE A 11 7.88 4.98 -5.92
CA PHE A 11 6.73 5.86 -6.13
C PHE A 11 5.53 5.49 -5.24
N ALA A 12 5.58 4.38 -4.55
CA ALA A 12 4.57 4.05 -3.55
C ALA A 12 4.87 4.69 -2.19
N VAL A 13 6.08 5.22 -1.99
CA VAL A 13 6.46 5.87 -0.74
C VAL A 13 5.67 7.15 -0.47
N PRO A 14 5.51 8.09 -1.43
CA PRO A 14 4.74 9.29 -1.16
C PRO A 14 3.30 9.04 -0.70
N PRO A 15 2.54 8.09 -1.28
CA PRO A 15 1.22 7.78 -0.75
C PRO A 15 1.23 7.31 0.70
N LEU A 16 2.18 6.44 1.06
CA LEU A 16 2.30 5.96 2.44
C LEU A 16 2.61 7.13 3.37
N LYS A 17 3.57 7.94 2.98
CA LYS A 17 3.97 9.11 3.77
C LYS A 17 2.80 10.07 3.97
N ALA A 18 2.02 10.28 2.91
CA ALA A 18 0.86 11.15 2.96
C ALA A 18 -0.18 10.65 3.96
N LEU A 19 -0.42 9.34 3.98
CA LEU A 19 -1.36 8.75 4.92
C LEU A 19 -0.91 8.96 6.36
N VAL A 20 0.37 8.71 6.62
CA VAL A 20 0.91 8.91 7.96
C VAL A 20 0.82 10.37 8.39
N GLU A 21 1.21 11.29 7.51
CA GLU A 21 1.18 12.73 7.81
C GLU A 21 -0.23 13.25 8.00
N ALA A 22 -1.21 12.63 7.34
CA ALA A 22 -2.61 13.03 7.48
C ALA A 22 -3.25 12.50 8.77
N GLY A 23 -2.52 11.71 9.54
CA GLY A 23 -3.02 11.19 10.81
C GLY A 23 -3.83 9.90 10.70
N TYR A 24 -3.79 9.23 9.56
CA TYR A 24 -4.43 7.93 9.42
C TYR A 24 -3.70 6.88 10.25
N GLU A 25 -4.46 5.98 10.85
CA GLU A 25 -3.88 4.86 11.58
C GLU A 25 -3.46 3.79 10.57
N VAL A 26 -2.16 3.79 10.20
CA VAL A 26 -1.62 2.75 9.33
C VAL A 26 -1.18 1.61 10.23
N ALA A 27 -2.03 0.61 10.36
CA ALA A 27 -1.81 -0.50 11.29
C ALA A 27 -0.75 -1.48 10.80
N ALA A 28 -0.55 -1.56 9.50
CA ALA A 28 0.43 -2.47 8.92
C ALA A 28 0.77 -2.05 7.50
N VAL A 29 1.98 -2.41 7.08
CA VAL A 29 2.44 -2.24 5.70
C VAL A 29 2.78 -3.61 5.17
N VAL A 30 2.29 -3.90 3.96
CA VAL A 30 2.60 -5.14 3.25
C VAL A 30 3.40 -4.78 2.03
N THR A 31 4.55 -5.40 1.85
CA THR A 31 5.45 -5.10 0.75
C THR A 31 6.10 -6.38 0.27
N GLN A 32 6.72 -6.34 -0.91
CA GLN A 32 7.41 -7.50 -1.45
C GLN A 32 8.62 -7.87 -0.59
N PRO A 33 9.05 -9.13 -0.64
CA PRO A 33 10.24 -9.56 0.10
C PRO A 33 11.48 -8.79 -0.32
N ASP A 34 12.45 -8.69 0.59
CA ASP A 34 13.75 -8.10 0.29
C ASP A 34 14.37 -8.83 -0.89
N LYS A 35 15.07 -8.10 -1.75
CA LYS A 35 15.69 -8.66 -2.95
C LYS A 35 17.18 -8.41 -2.97
N PRO A 36 17.96 -9.35 -3.55
CA PRO A 36 19.40 -9.11 -3.74
C PRO A 36 19.62 -7.94 -4.69
N LYS A 37 20.53 -7.04 -4.31
CA LYS A 37 20.93 -5.92 -5.15
C LYS A 37 22.45 -5.76 -5.11
N GLY A 38 22.97 -5.24 -6.21
CA GLY A 38 24.41 -4.96 -6.31
C GLY A 38 25.23 -6.21 -6.52
N ARG A 39 26.56 -6.01 -6.59
CA ARG A 39 27.49 -7.08 -6.88
C ARG A 39 27.56 -8.14 -5.78
N GLY A 40 27.42 -7.71 -4.54
CA GLY A 40 27.46 -8.62 -3.41
C GLY A 40 26.17 -9.37 -3.19
N LYS A 41 25.14 -9.10 -3.96
CA LYS A 41 23.82 -9.69 -3.81
C LYS A 41 23.30 -9.59 -2.38
N THR A 42 23.58 -8.47 -1.74
CA THR A 42 23.06 -8.17 -0.40
C THR A 42 21.56 -7.96 -0.48
N LEU A 43 20.83 -8.57 0.44
CA LEU A 43 19.38 -8.37 0.48
C LEU A 43 19.08 -6.93 0.89
N MET A 44 18.26 -6.27 0.10
CA MET A 44 17.87 -4.90 0.35
C MET A 44 16.37 -4.81 0.57
N PRO A 45 15.94 -4.02 1.56
CA PRO A 45 14.51 -3.82 1.77
C PRO A 45 13.91 -2.98 0.63
N THR A 46 12.60 -3.13 0.45
CA THR A 46 11.92 -2.27 -0.50
C THR A 46 11.86 -0.85 0.05
N PRO A 47 11.72 0.16 -0.84
CA PRO A 47 11.56 1.54 -0.38
C PRO A 47 10.38 1.71 0.59
N VAL A 48 9.28 1.01 0.33
CA VAL A 48 8.10 1.08 1.20
C VAL A 48 8.40 0.49 2.58
N LYS A 49 9.18 -0.61 2.63
CA LYS A 49 9.58 -1.16 3.93
C LYS A 49 10.42 -0.16 4.72
N GLU A 50 11.38 0.49 4.05
CA GLU A 50 12.21 1.48 4.72
C GLU A 50 11.39 2.61 5.32
N GLU A 51 10.41 3.11 4.55
CA GLU A 51 9.55 4.17 5.03
C GLU A 51 8.69 3.70 6.22
N ALA A 52 8.15 2.50 6.14
CA ALA A 52 7.34 1.95 7.22
C ALA A 52 8.14 1.81 8.51
N LEU A 53 9.39 1.36 8.41
CA LEU A 53 10.25 1.20 9.58
C LEU A 53 10.55 2.55 10.23
N MET A 54 10.69 3.60 9.44
CA MET A 54 10.91 4.94 9.98
C MET A 54 9.74 5.43 10.82
N HIS A 55 8.54 4.94 10.54
CA HIS A 55 7.34 5.31 11.27
C HIS A 55 6.93 4.24 12.29
N GLU A 56 7.79 3.25 12.49
CA GLU A 56 7.55 2.15 13.44
C GLU A 56 6.26 1.39 13.13
N ILE A 57 5.94 1.24 11.85
CA ILE A 57 4.76 0.50 11.40
C ILE A 57 5.13 -0.97 11.18
N PRO A 58 4.34 -1.93 11.69
CA PRO A 58 4.61 -3.35 11.42
C PRO A 58 4.64 -3.65 9.93
N VAL A 59 5.62 -4.44 9.49
CA VAL A 59 5.84 -4.77 8.09
C VAL A 59 5.65 -6.27 7.88
N TYR A 60 4.92 -6.64 6.84
CA TYR A 60 4.71 -8.02 6.44
C TYR A 60 5.20 -8.19 5.00
N GLN A 61 5.92 -9.27 4.74
CA GLN A 61 6.55 -9.49 3.44
C GLN A 61 6.25 -10.89 2.90
N PRO A 62 4.97 -11.23 2.69
CA PRO A 62 4.62 -12.55 2.18
C PRO A 62 5.12 -12.71 0.74
N LYS A 63 5.64 -13.90 0.42
CA LYS A 63 6.06 -14.19 -0.95
C LYS A 63 4.88 -14.15 -1.89
N ARG A 64 3.72 -14.56 -1.41
CA ARG A 64 2.46 -14.44 -2.14
C ARG A 64 1.34 -14.16 -1.16
N VAL A 65 0.39 -13.36 -1.60
CA VAL A 65 -0.81 -13.07 -0.80
C VAL A 65 -1.96 -13.96 -1.23
N ARG A 66 -1.85 -14.60 -2.40
CA ARG A 66 -2.84 -15.52 -2.92
C ARG A 66 -2.57 -16.91 -2.35
N ASN A 67 -3.63 -17.63 -1.99
CA ASN A 67 -3.51 -18.98 -1.40
C ASN A 67 -2.57 -19.02 -0.21
N ASN A 68 -2.68 -18.00 0.65
CA ASN A 68 -1.85 -17.87 1.84
C ASN A 68 -2.77 -17.67 3.04
N GLU A 69 -3.12 -18.77 3.67
CA GLU A 69 -4.04 -18.73 4.79
C GLU A 69 -3.46 -18.03 6.01
N GLU A 70 -2.17 -18.19 6.25
CA GLU A 70 -1.49 -17.56 7.37
C GLU A 70 -1.58 -16.03 7.25
N PHE A 71 -1.30 -15.51 6.07
CA PHE A 71 -1.37 -14.08 5.83
C PHE A 71 -2.81 -13.58 5.93
N LEU A 72 -3.75 -14.34 5.39
CA LEU A 72 -5.16 -13.97 5.47
C LEU A 72 -5.63 -13.90 6.92
N GLU A 73 -5.23 -14.85 7.75
CA GLU A 73 -5.57 -14.81 9.17
C GLU A 73 -4.94 -13.60 9.86
N THR A 74 -3.70 -13.26 9.50
CA THR A 74 -3.05 -12.06 10.02
C THR A 74 -3.87 -10.81 9.69
N LEU A 75 -4.33 -10.70 8.45
CA LEU A 75 -5.17 -9.56 8.05
C LEU A 75 -6.49 -9.53 8.80
N LYS A 76 -7.09 -10.70 9.02
CA LYS A 76 -8.34 -10.77 9.78
C LYS A 76 -8.13 -10.30 11.23
N GLU A 77 -6.99 -10.64 11.82
CA GLU A 77 -6.68 -10.19 13.18
C GLU A 77 -6.47 -8.69 13.24
N ILE A 78 -5.83 -8.12 12.22
CA ILE A 78 -5.67 -6.67 12.13
C ILE A 78 -7.03 -6.00 11.98
N ASN A 79 -7.92 -6.64 11.23
CA ASN A 79 -9.29 -6.15 10.99
C ASN A 79 -9.30 -4.73 10.41
N PRO A 80 -8.68 -4.53 9.23
CA PRO A 80 -8.60 -3.20 8.66
C PRO A 80 -9.96 -2.70 8.19
N ASP A 81 -10.14 -1.40 8.27
CA ASP A 81 -11.32 -0.75 7.69
C ASP A 81 -11.14 -0.57 6.19
N ILE A 82 -9.91 -0.35 5.76
CA ILE A 82 -9.61 -0.12 4.35
C ILE A 82 -8.18 -0.60 4.06
N ILE A 83 -7.98 -1.08 2.83
CA ILE A 83 -6.64 -1.39 2.34
C ILE A 83 -6.33 -0.44 1.19
N ILE A 84 -5.21 0.26 1.29
CA ILE A 84 -4.73 1.15 0.24
C ILE A 84 -3.60 0.44 -0.49
N VAL A 85 -3.72 0.33 -1.81
CA VAL A 85 -2.73 -0.37 -2.64
C VAL A 85 -2.08 0.63 -3.58
N ALA A 86 -0.77 0.62 -3.65
CA ALA A 86 -0.01 1.47 -4.57
C ALA A 86 1.17 0.67 -5.10
N ALA A 87 1.01 0.07 -6.27
CA ALA A 87 2.05 -0.73 -6.92
C ALA A 87 2.61 -1.82 -6.01
N PHE A 88 1.75 -2.68 -5.54
CA PHE A 88 2.17 -3.76 -4.66
C PHE A 88 3.00 -4.82 -5.40
N GLY A 89 2.59 -5.19 -6.60
CA GLY A 89 3.35 -6.16 -7.41
C GLY A 89 2.80 -7.57 -7.38
N GLN A 90 1.66 -7.78 -6.76
CA GLN A 90 0.97 -9.07 -6.77
C GLN A 90 -0.50 -8.83 -7.00
N ILE A 91 -1.15 -9.81 -7.60
CA ILE A 91 -2.61 -9.78 -7.76
C ILE A 91 -3.24 -10.08 -6.41
N ILE A 92 -4.16 -9.24 -5.99
CA ILE A 92 -4.81 -9.39 -4.70
C ILE A 92 -6.06 -10.25 -4.85
N PRO A 93 -6.15 -11.37 -4.13
CA PRO A 93 -7.29 -12.28 -4.29
C PRO A 93 -8.57 -11.71 -3.67
N LYS A 94 -9.68 -12.27 -4.10
CA LYS A 94 -11.00 -11.85 -3.67
C LYS A 94 -11.16 -11.83 -2.15
N GLU A 95 -10.62 -12.84 -1.46
CA GLU A 95 -10.73 -12.93 -0.01
C GLU A 95 -10.16 -11.70 0.69
N ILE A 96 -9.09 -11.14 0.12
CA ILE A 96 -8.47 -9.95 0.69
C ILE A 96 -9.24 -8.70 0.25
N LEU A 97 -9.68 -8.67 -1.01
CA LEU A 97 -10.44 -7.52 -1.52
C LEU A 97 -11.72 -7.26 -0.73
N GLU A 98 -12.36 -8.32 -0.29
CA GLU A 98 -13.64 -8.23 0.40
C GLU A 98 -13.52 -8.15 1.93
N LEU A 99 -12.31 -8.32 2.45
CA LEU A 99 -12.11 -8.37 3.89
C LEU A 99 -12.32 -7.03 4.58
N PRO A 100 -11.79 -5.90 4.07
CA PRO A 100 -11.96 -4.64 4.77
C PRO A 100 -13.38 -4.10 4.64
N LYS A 101 -13.83 -3.41 5.67
CA LYS A 101 -15.18 -2.82 5.69
C LYS A 101 -15.42 -1.94 4.47
N PHE A 102 -14.44 -1.14 4.07
CA PHE A 102 -14.55 -0.24 2.93
C PHE A 102 -13.79 -0.73 1.69
N GLY A 103 -13.35 -1.99 1.70
CA GLY A 103 -12.70 -2.59 0.55
C GLY A 103 -11.26 -2.16 0.36
N CYS A 104 -10.77 -2.38 -0.85
CA CYS A 104 -9.41 -2.03 -1.25
C CYS A 104 -9.46 -0.92 -2.28
N ILE A 105 -8.59 0.08 -2.12
CA ILE A 105 -8.50 1.20 -3.04
C ILE A 105 -7.10 1.21 -3.63
N ASN A 106 -7.02 1.27 -4.96
CA ASN A 106 -5.74 1.33 -5.66
C ASN A 106 -5.45 2.76 -6.06
N ILE A 107 -4.27 3.23 -5.70
CA ILE A 107 -3.82 4.58 -6.04
C ILE A 107 -2.86 4.47 -7.22
N HIS A 108 -3.23 5.09 -8.34
CA HIS A 108 -2.39 5.19 -9.51
C HIS A 108 -1.88 6.61 -9.62
N ALA A 109 -0.56 6.78 -9.47
CA ALA A 109 0.04 8.09 -9.63
C ALA A 109 0.01 8.50 -11.10
N SER A 110 -0.62 9.63 -11.38
CA SER A 110 -0.62 10.21 -12.70
C SER A 110 0.64 11.05 -12.87
N LEU A 111 1.03 11.30 -14.11
CA LEU A 111 2.22 12.10 -14.40
C LEU A 111 1.92 13.60 -14.49
N LEU A 112 0.81 14.04 -13.95
CA LEU A 112 0.45 15.47 -14.00
C LEU A 112 1.39 16.28 -13.10
N PRO A 113 2.13 17.24 -13.67
CA PRO A 113 3.13 17.97 -12.88
C PRO A 113 2.58 18.81 -11.74
N LYS A 114 1.34 19.27 -11.85
CA LYS A 114 0.75 20.11 -10.80
C LYS A 114 0.53 19.38 -9.48
N TYR A 115 0.60 18.06 -9.50
CA TYR A 115 0.41 17.25 -8.30
C TYR A 115 1.66 16.43 -8.01
N ARG A 116 2.68 17.11 -7.52
CA ARG A 116 3.92 16.48 -7.12
C ARG A 116 4.01 16.47 -5.60
N GLY A 117 4.49 15.38 -5.04
CA GLY A 117 4.72 15.27 -3.62
C GLY A 117 3.54 14.69 -2.87
N ALA A 118 3.66 14.65 -1.56
CA ALA A 118 2.71 13.96 -0.69
C ALA A 118 1.38 14.68 -0.52
N ALA A 119 1.39 16.00 -0.48
CA ALA A 119 0.17 16.77 -0.21
C ALA A 119 -0.94 16.56 -1.25
N PRO A 120 -0.65 16.55 -2.55
CA PRO A 120 -1.69 16.25 -3.54
C PRO A 120 -2.28 14.87 -3.41
N ILE A 121 -1.45 13.89 -3.07
CA ILE A 121 -1.91 12.52 -2.90
C ILE A 121 -2.80 12.41 -1.66
N GLN A 122 -2.40 13.07 -0.58
CA GLN A 122 -3.18 13.12 0.64
C GLN A 122 -4.57 13.72 0.37
N GLN A 123 -4.62 14.82 -0.35
CA GLN A 123 -5.87 15.46 -0.69
C GLN A 123 -6.75 14.57 -1.53
N ALA A 124 -6.17 13.88 -2.51
CA ALA A 124 -6.90 12.97 -3.37
C ALA A 124 -7.50 11.80 -2.59
N VAL A 125 -6.75 11.26 -1.63
CA VAL A 125 -7.23 10.14 -0.82
C VAL A 125 -8.41 10.59 0.07
N ILE A 126 -8.28 11.76 0.70
CA ILE A 126 -9.31 12.27 1.61
C ILE A 126 -10.58 12.65 0.86
N ASP A 127 -10.44 13.37 -0.24
CA ASP A 127 -11.57 13.94 -0.97
C ASP A 127 -12.10 13.05 -2.09
N GLY A 128 -11.38 12.02 -2.47
CA GLY A 128 -11.70 11.22 -3.64
C GLY A 128 -11.53 12.01 -4.93
N GLU A 129 -10.63 12.97 -4.93
CA GLU A 129 -10.43 13.91 -6.04
C GLU A 129 -9.80 13.22 -7.25
N LYS A 130 -10.54 13.20 -8.35
CA LYS A 130 -10.08 12.53 -9.55
C LYS A 130 -9.19 13.38 -10.44
N GLU A 131 -9.21 14.70 -10.25
CA GLU A 131 -8.44 15.61 -11.07
C GLU A 131 -7.09 15.96 -10.46
N SER A 132 -6.75 15.30 -9.38
CA SER A 132 -5.53 15.61 -8.62
C SER A 132 -4.23 15.11 -9.24
N GLY A 133 -4.30 14.35 -10.32
CA GLY A 133 -3.12 13.67 -10.86
C GLY A 133 -2.93 12.29 -10.24
N VAL A 134 -3.84 11.89 -9.36
CA VAL A 134 -3.87 10.57 -8.75
C VAL A 134 -5.24 9.97 -9.03
N THR A 135 -5.24 8.74 -9.53
CA THR A 135 -6.50 8.03 -9.75
C THR A 135 -6.74 7.08 -8.59
N ILE A 136 -7.88 7.21 -7.96
CA ILE A 136 -8.28 6.35 -6.85
C ILE A 136 -9.43 5.49 -7.32
N MET A 137 -9.25 4.18 -7.29
CA MET A 137 -10.26 3.24 -7.77
C MET A 137 -10.45 2.12 -6.77
N GLN A 138 -11.70 1.75 -6.58
CA GLN A 138 -11.99 0.55 -5.81
C GLN A 138 -11.59 -0.66 -6.66
N MET A 139 -10.84 -1.57 -6.06
CA MET A 139 -10.32 -2.71 -6.78
C MET A 139 -11.35 -3.83 -6.91
N GLY A 140 -11.38 -4.42 -8.10
CA GLY A 140 -12.09 -5.66 -8.32
C GLY A 140 -11.10 -6.80 -8.40
N GLU A 141 -11.61 -8.02 -8.43
CA GLU A 141 -10.80 -9.21 -8.55
C GLU A 141 -9.97 -9.18 -9.84
N GLY A 142 -8.68 -9.47 -9.73
CA GLY A 142 -7.80 -9.51 -10.87
C GLY A 142 -7.27 -8.16 -11.34
N LEU A 143 -7.59 -7.09 -10.65
CA LEU A 143 -7.09 -5.75 -10.97
C LEU A 143 -6.05 -5.32 -9.95
N ASP A 144 -5.07 -4.59 -10.41
CA ASP A 144 -4.06 -4.03 -9.53
C ASP A 144 -3.96 -2.51 -9.66
#